data_3b14a9f837d8366c0267f95ea91aa4cb
#
_entry.id   3b14a9f837d8366c0267f95ea91aa4cb
#
_cell.length_a   1.000
_cell.length_b   1.000
_cell.length_c   1.000
_cell.angle_alpha   90.00
_cell.angle_beta   90.00
_cell.angle_gamma   90.00
#
_symmetry.space_group_name_H-M   'P 1'
#
loop_
_entity.id
_entity.type
_entity.pdbx_description
1 polymer ?
#
loop_
_entity_poly.entity_id
_entity_poly.type
_entity_poly.pdbx_seq_one_letter_code
_entity_poly.pdbx_strand_id
1 'polypeptide(L)'
;MTFFLLCLLAIMSPNAFAVNFYDGARARQGTYFLTYTSLYSADETTNEHGNTGKKDFGLQSAQELLRLCYYSPDFVATALVPWGYTDIESLDQSSSGPGDINLGVGYFLPVQQVDILPMLFVEFPTGEYEASKAVNIGSNQYDIKPVIFFHKTLGDFSIDAAAKYFFRLKNEETDVRPGDELYLQCLLGYNLTDQFKLGPSINWMISRDKEQNGTTVDHSARETLSAGADFYFRFSWLSVTFTYLYDVYSENSPQGHFFQLKTVYRF
;
A
#
# COMPACT_ATOMS: atom_id res chain seq x y z
N MET A 1 -28.16 -12.45 -3.96
CA MET A 1 -27.20 -12.66 -2.88
C MET A 1 -25.80 -13.05 -3.36
N THR A 2 -25.63 -13.52 -4.59
CA THR A 2 -24.35 -13.97 -5.15
C THR A 2 -23.47 -12.85 -5.73
N PHE A 3 -24.01 -11.66 -5.96
CA PHE A 3 -23.27 -10.54 -6.57
C PHE A 3 -22.33 -9.79 -5.63
N PHE A 4 -22.57 -9.89 -4.31
CA PHE A 4 -21.74 -9.18 -3.31
C PHE A 4 -20.39 -9.86 -3.03
N LEU A 5 -20.30 -11.18 -3.25
CA LEU A 5 -19.11 -11.96 -2.93
C LEU A 5 -17.92 -11.67 -3.88
N LEU A 6 -18.21 -11.37 -5.15
CA LEU A 6 -17.17 -11.11 -6.16
C LEU A 6 -16.51 -9.71 -6.05
N CYS A 7 -17.09 -8.82 -5.25
CA CYS A 7 -16.47 -7.51 -4.99
C CYS A 7 -15.29 -7.57 -4.01
N LEU A 8 -15.19 -8.62 -3.21
CA LEU A 8 -14.17 -8.77 -2.16
C LEU A 8 -12.78 -9.13 -2.69
N LEU A 9 -12.66 -9.70 -3.89
CA LEU A 9 -11.40 -10.15 -4.48
C LEU A 9 -10.33 -9.05 -4.65
N ALA A 10 -10.72 -7.77 -4.59
CA ALA A 10 -9.80 -6.65 -4.72
C ALA A 10 -9.51 -5.93 -3.38
N ILE A 11 -10.05 -6.41 -2.26
CA ILE A 11 -9.90 -5.76 -0.94
C ILE A 11 -8.45 -5.82 -0.43
N MET A 12 -7.67 -6.71 -0.99
CA MET A 12 -6.39 -7.10 -0.42
C MET A 12 -5.16 -6.51 -1.10
N SER A 13 -5.27 -5.35 -1.72
CA SER A 13 -4.08 -4.53 -1.82
C SER A 13 -3.96 -3.76 -0.49
N PRO A 14 -3.34 -4.35 0.54
CA PRO A 14 -3.26 -3.65 1.81
C PRO A 14 -2.54 -2.34 1.57
N ASN A 15 -2.79 -1.38 2.42
CA ASN A 15 -2.04 -0.13 2.53
C ASN A 15 -0.52 -0.34 2.76
N ALA A 16 0.03 -1.50 2.42
CA ALA A 16 1.44 -1.90 2.49
C ALA A 16 2.40 -0.91 1.83
N PHE A 17 1.84 0.15 1.24
CA PHE A 17 2.57 1.22 0.60
C PHE A 17 2.18 2.61 1.12
N ALA A 18 1.81 2.75 2.40
CA ALA A 18 1.75 4.09 3.01
C ALA A 18 3.10 4.79 2.80
N VAL A 19 3.07 6.07 2.40
CA VAL A 19 4.30 6.86 2.36
C VAL A 19 4.82 7.02 3.79
N ASN A 20 6.09 6.72 4.00
CA ASN A 20 6.77 6.92 5.27
C ASN A 20 7.85 7.98 5.12
N PHE A 21 8.40 8.43 6.27
CA PHE A 21 9.53 9.36 6.26
C PHE A 21 10.66 8.85 5.36
N TYR A 22 11.14 9.74 4.50
CA TYR A 22 12.29 9.53 3.59
C TYR A 22 12.06 8.56 2.43
N ASP A 23 10.82 8.13 2.13
CA ASP A 23 10.56 7.20 1.02
C ASP A 23 10.96 7.77 -0.34
N GLY A 24 10.86 9.07 -0.54
CA GLY A 24 11.30 9.77 -1.75
C GLY A 24 12.68 10.42 -1.64
N ALA A 25 13.36 10.31 -0.49
CA ALA A 25 14.62 11.00 -0.26
C ALA A 25 15.80 10.27 -0.94
N ARG A 26 16.81 11.05 -1.38
CA ARG A 26 18.09 10.51 -1.81
C ARG A 26 18.80 9.85 -0.63
N ALA A 27 18.99 8.56 -0.72
CA ALA A 27 19.79 7.82 0.24
C ALA A 27 21.27 7.80 -0.20
N ARG A 28 22.18 7.50 0.74
CA ARG A 28 23.57 7.22 0.37
C ARG A 28 23.62 5.99 -0.54
N GLN A 29 24.52 6.01 -1.51
CA GLN A 29 24.75 4.86 -2.40
C GLN A 29 25.01 3.59 -1.59
N GLY A 30 24.37 2.49 -1.96
CA GLY A 30 24.52 1.18 -1.32
C GLY A 30 23.26 0.36 -1.37
N THR A 31 23.34 -0.79 -0.72
CA THR A 31 22.24 -1.74 -0.59
C THR A 31 21.55 -1.57 0.74
N TYR A 32 20.24 -1.62 0.73
CA TYR A 32 19.37 -1.48 1.88
C TYR A 32 18.41 -2.66 1.94
N PHE A 33 18.20 -3.16 3.13
CA PHE A 33 17.16 -4.13 3.42
C PHE A 33 16.09 -3.46 4.28
N LEU A 34 14.84 -3.55 3.84
CA LEU A 34 13.71 -3.00 4.54
C LEU A 34 12.71 -4.11 4.84
N THR A 35 12.07 -4.00 6.00
CA THR A 35 10.91 -4.82 6.31
C THR A 35 9.70 -3.92 6.61
N TYR A 36 8.52 -4.40 6.29
CA TYR A 36 7.26 -3.74 6.62
C TYR A 36 6.32 -4.80 7.20
N THR A 37 6.17 -4.79 8.51
CA THR A 37 5.17 -5.61 9.19
C THR A 37 3.90 -4.78 9.32
N SER A 38 2.82 -5.20 8.69
CA SER A 38 1.55 -4.46 8.66
C SER A 38 0.42 -5.29 9.23
N LEU A 39 -0.47 -4.65 9.97
CA LEU A 39 -1.70 -5.20 10.49
C LEU A 39 -2.87 -4.31 10.07
N TYR A 40 -3.95 -4.91 9.62
CA TYR A 40 -5.20 -4.21 9.34
C TYR A 40 -6.37 -4.94 9.95
N SER A 41 -7.28 -4.21 10.58
CA SER A 41 -8.50 -4.78 11.13
C SER A 41 -9.69 -3.88 10.85
N ALA A 42 -10.82 -4.48 10.43
CA ALA A 42 -12.05 -3.77 10.15
C ALA A 42 -13.27 -4.64 10.52
N ASP A 43 -14.16 -4.08 11.34
CA ASP A 43 -15.40 -4.75 11.73
C ASP A 43 -16.59 -4.31 10.86
N GLU A 44 -16.42 -3.25 10.08
CA GLU A 44 -17.46 -2.69 9.23
C GLU A 44 -17.00 -2.59 7.76
N THR A 45 -17.97 -2.70 6.85
CA THR A 45 -17.79 -2.31 5.44
C THR A 45 -18.74 -1.16 5.11
N THR A 46 -18.44 -0.41 4.08
CA THR A 46 -19.30 0.65 3.56
C THR A 46 -19.88 0.27 2.21
N ASN A 47 -21.00 0.90 1.85
CA ASN A 47 -21.61 0.79 0.53
C ASN A 47 -21.12 1.89 -0.43
N GLU A 48 -21.67 1.94 -1.63
CA GLU A 48 -21.38 2.93 -2.69
C GLU A 48 -21.67 4.40 -2.33
N HIS A 49 -22.26 4.66 -1.18
CA HIS A 49 -22.58 6.02 -0.68
C HIS A 49 -21.83 6.33 0.63
N GLY A 50 -20.87 5.50 1.02
CA GLY A 50 -20.11 5.67 2.26
C GLY A 50 -20.90 5.38 3.54
N ASN A 51 -22.12 4.84 3.42
CA ASN A 51 -22.87 4.42 4.60
C ASN A 51 -22.43 3.02 5.07
N THR A 52 -22.48 2.76 6.36
CA THR A 52 -22.21 1.42 6.90
C THR A 52 -23.07 0.38 6.19
N GLY A 53 -22.43 -0.54 5.49
CA GLY A 53 -23.07 -1.63 4.75
C GLY A 53 -23.26 -2.85 5.62
N LYS A 54 -22.17 -3.50 6.07
CA LYS A 54 -22.19 -4.67 6.92
C LYS A 54 -21.46 -4.36 8.23
N LYS A 55 -22.08 -4.71 9.35
CA LYS A 55 -21.46 -4.77 10.68
C LYS A 55 -21.02 -6.20 10.96
N ASP A 56 -20.11 -6.37 11.89
CA ASP A 56 -19.53 -7.69 12.24
C ASP A 56 -18.88 -8.35 11.01
N PHE A 57 -18.15 -7.55 10.22
CA PHE A 57 -17.45 -8.05 9.05
C PHE A 57 -16.27 -8.94 9.44
N GLY A 58 -15.54 -8.56 10.49
CA GLY A 58 -14.48 -9.34 11.11
C GLY A 58 -13.29 -9.57 10.17
N LEU A 59 -12.81 -8.53 9.47
CA LEU A 59 -11.60 -8.60 8.66
C LEU A 59 -10.37 -8.43 9.54
N GLN A 60 -9.44 -9.37 9.45
CA GLN A 60 -8.10 -9.27 10.00
C GLN A 60 -7.07 -9.62 8.93
N SER A 61 -6.07 -8.78 8.77
CA SER A 61 -4.98 -9.02 7.83
C SER A 61 -3.64 -8.69 8.49
N ALA A 62 -2.68 -9.58 8.31
CA ALA A 62 -1.29 -9.39 8.70
C ALA A 62 -0.41 -9.60 7.48
N GLN A 63 0.55 -8.71 7.25
CA GLN A 63 1.46 -8.82 6.12
C GLN A 63 2.88 -8.48 6.54
N GLU A 64 3.84 -9.27 6.08
CA GLU A 64 5.26 -8.98 6.10
C GLU A 64 5.73 -8.73 4.67
N LEU A 65 6.33 -7.58 4.41
CA LEU A 65 6.92 -7.23 3.12
C LEU A 65 8.42 -7.07 3.28
N LEU A 66 9.18 -7.95 2.65
CA LEU A 66 10.63 -7.86 2.56
C LEU A 66 11.01 -7.08 1.31
N ARG A 67 11.86 -6.08 1.45
CA ARG A 67 12.29 -5.23 0.35
C ARG A 67 13.81 -5.11 0.32
N LEU A 68 14.40 -5.47 -0.82
CA LEU A 68 15.80 -5.21 -1.14
C LEU A 68 15.88 -4.01 -2.07
N CYS A 69 16.70 -3.01 -1.71
CA CYS A 69 16.83 -1.76 -2.46
C CYS A 69 18.30 -1.47 -2.72
N TYR A 70 18.64 -1.11 -3.95
CA TYR A 70 19.94 -0.55 -4.28
C TYR A 70 19.78 0.91 -4.72
N TYR A 71 20.50 1.80 -4.05
CA TYR A 71 20.58 3.21 -4.40
C TYR A 71 21.91 3.51 -5.07
N SER A 72 21.88 4.11 -6.26
CA SER A 72 22.98 4.85 -6.85
C SER A 72 22.77 6.36 -6.62
N PRO A 73 23.69 7.23 -7.05
CA PRO A 73 23.47 8.67 -6.96
C PRO A 73 22.20 9.14 -7.70
N ASP A 74 21.83 8.47 -8.79
CA ASP A 74 20.76 8.93 -9.68
C ASP A 74 19.61 7.96 -9.82
N PHE A 75 19.79 6.66 -9.53
CA PHE A 75 18.72 5.68 -9.71
C PHE A 75 18.52 4.77 -8.49
N VAL A 76 17.36 4.16 -8.44
CA VAL A 76 16.96 3.15 -7.45
C VAL A 76 16.48 1.91 -8.19
N ALA A 77 16.94 0.73 -7.76
CA ALA A 77 16.37 -0.54 -8.15
C ALA A 77 15.90 -1.29 -6.90
N THR A 78 14.76 -1.97 -6.97
CA THR A 78 14.18 -2.62 -5.79
C THR A 78 13.40 -3.86 -6.16
N ALA A 79 13.43 -4.85 -5.25
CA ALA A 79 12.58 -6.04 -5.30
C ALA A 79 11.82 -6.15 -3.97
N LEU A 80 10.54 -6.49 -4.05
CA LEU A 80 9.64 -6.63 -2.91
C LEU A 80 9.02 -8.02 -2.94
N VAL A 81 9.07 -8.71 -1.81
CA VAL A 81 8.52 -10.05 -1.62
C VAL A 81 7.57 -10.02 -0.42
N PRO A 82 6.25 -10.05 -0.65
CA PRO A 82 5.28 -10.08 0.43
C PRO A 82 4.97 -11.50 0.89
N TRP A 83 4.58 -11.61 2.15
CA TRP A 83 3.95 -12.77 2.75
C TRP A 83 2.77 -12.29 3.59
N GLY A 84 1.61 -12.93 3.47
CA GLY A 84 0.40 -12.46 4.13
C GLY A 84 -0.41 -13.56 4.80
N TYR A 85 -1.26 -13.10 5.71
CA TYR A 85 -2.40 -13.82 6.27
C TYR A 85 -3.59 -12.88 6.24
N THR A 86 -4.75 -13.40 5.86
CA THR A 86 -6.00 -12.67 5.92
C THR A 86 -7.13 -13.61 6.30
N ASP A 87 -7.98 -13.13 7.18
CA ASP A 87 -9.18 -13.79 7.67
C ASP A 87 -10.37 -12.84 7.56
N ILE A 88 -11.51 -13.36 7.11
CA ILE A 88 -12.79 -12.67 7.11
C ILE A 88 -13.81 -13.56 7.79
N GLU A 89 -14.04 -13.28 9.08
CA GLU A 89 -14.92 -14.09 9.94
C GLU A 89 -16.33 -14.25 9.35
N SER A 90 -16.90 -13.17 8.85
CA SER A 90 -18.25 -13.19 8.26
C SER A 90 -18.39 -14.02 6.98
N LEU A 91 -17.29 -14.46 6.38
CA LEU A 91 -17.28 -15.34 5.20
C LEU A 91 -16.83 -16.77 5.59
N ASP A 92 -16.32 -16.97 6.80
CA ASP A 92 -15.65 -18.20 7.23
C ASP A 92 -14.53 -18.58 6.23
N GLN A 93 -13.72 -17.58 5.85
CA GLN A 93 -12.64 -17.75 4.90
C GLN A 93 -11.36 -17.08 5.33
N SER A 94 -10.27 -17.83 5.23
CA SER A 94 -8.93 -17.32 5.44
C SER A 94 -7.98 -17.79 4.33
N SER A 95 -6.89 -17.02 4.15
CA SER A 95 -5.79 -17.36 3.28
C SER A 95 -4.47 -16.93 3.89
N SER A 96 -3.40 -17.71 3.62
CA SER A 96 -2.05 -17.34 4.04
C SER A 96 -1.04 -17.87 3.03
N GLY A 97 0.04 -17.14 2.82
CA GLY A 97 1.08 -17.56 1.90
C GLY A 97 1.87 -16.39 1.31
N PRO A 98 2.72 -16.67 0.30
CA PRO A 98 3.40 -15.63 -0.43
C PRO A 98 2.41 -14.77 -1.23
N GLY A 99 2.70 -13.48 -1.30
CA GLY A 99 2.02 -12.55 -2.20
C GLY A 99 2.77 -12.34 -3.51
N ASP A 100 2.30 -11.42 -4.31
CA ASP A 100 2.85 -11.13 -5.63
C ASP A 100 4.15 -10.32 -5.53
N ILE A 101 5.21 -10.81 -6.18
CA ILE A 101 6.52 -10.15 -6.21
C ILE A 101 6.42 -8.87 -7.02
N ASN A 102 7.00 -7.78 -6.50
CA ASN A 102 7.11 -6.52 -7.20
C ASN A 102 8.57 -6.19 -7.50
N LEU A 103 8.87 -5.80 -8.74
CA LEU A 103 10.16 -5.26 -9.14
C LEU A 103 9.98 -3.78 -9.51
N GLY A 104 10.87 -2.93 -9.05
CA GLY A 104 10.78 -1.50 -9.29
C GLY A 104 12.11 -0.86 -9.65
N VAL A 105 12.05 0.14 -10.54
CA VAL A 105 13.18 1.00 -10.89
C VAL A 105 12.74 2.45 -10.86
N GLY A 106 13.63 3.36 -10.50
CA GLY A 106 13.36 4.78 -10.45
C GLY A 106 14.60 5.62 -10.72
N TYR A 107 14.37 6.87 -11.03
CA TYR A 107 15.42 7.84 -11.34
C TYR A 107 15.14 9.16 -10.61
N PHE A 108 16.12 9.65 -9.87
CA PHE A 108 16.03 10.95 -9.21
C PHE A 108 16.13 12.08 -10.21
N LEU A 109 15.10 12.92 -10.31
CA LEU A 109 15.14 14.09 -11.16
C LEU A 109 16.23 15.07 -10.66
N PRO A 110 16.99 15.73 -11.56
CA PRO A 110 18.06 16.66 -11.19
C PRO A 110 17.50 18.02 -10.75
N VAL A 111 16.61 18.03 -9.76
CA VAL A 111 16.00 19.23 -9.18
C VAL A 111 16.74 19.59 -7.90
N GLN A 112 17.06 20.88 -7.73
CA GLN A 112 17.71 21.35 -6.50
C GLN A 112 16.70 21.55 -5.38
N GLN A 113 17.14 21.34 -4.13
CA GLN A 113 16.37 21.59 -2.90
C GLN A 113 15.14 20.69 -2.66
N VAL A 114 14.89 19.74 -3.54
CA VAL A 114 13.79 18.77 -3.41
C VAL A 114 14.20 17.49 -4.10
N ASP A 115 13.87 16.36 -3.47
CA ASP A 115 14.00 15.06 -4.10
C ASP A 115 12.68 14.68 -4.77
N ILE A 116 12.75 14.40 -6.08
CA ILE A 116 11.63 13.88 -6.85
C ILE A 116 12.10 12.58 -7.49
N LEU A 117 11.40 11.49 -7.15
CA LEU A 117 11.74 10.14 -7.57
C LEU A 117 10.56 9.49 -8.28
N PRO A 118 10.42 9.65 -9.61
CA PRO A 118 9.55 8.77 -10.38
C PRO A 118 10.10 7.34 -10.37
N MET A 119 9.22 6.38 -10.14
CA MET A 119 9.50 4.94 -10.17
C MET A 119 8.44 4.22 -11.00
N LEU A 120 8.83 3.12 -11.61
CA LEU A 120 7.94 2.17 -12.23
C LEU A 120 8.10 0.82 -11.52
N PHE A 121 6.99 0.28 -11.04
CA PHE A 121 6.93 -1.08 -10.52
C PHE A 121 6.13 -1.97 -11.46
N VAL A 122 6.53 -3.23 -11.52
CA VAL A 122 5.76 -4.31 -12.14
C VAL A 122 5.53 -5.37 -11.08
N GLU A 123 4.27 -5.74 -10.89
CA GLU A 123 3.85 -6.84 -10.04
C GLU A 123 3.62 -8.08 -10.88
N PHE A 124 4.13 -9.22 -10.39
CA PHE A 124 4.08 -10.51 -11.06
C PHE A 124 3.15 -11.45 -10.28
N PRO A 125 2.27 -12.22 -10.94
CA PRO A 125 1.33 -13.13 -10.30
C PRO A 125 2.04 -14.37 -9.74
N THR A 126 2.79 -14.19 -8.66
CA THR A 126 3.59 -15.25 -8.03
C THR A 126 3.04 -15.68 -6.67
N GLY A 127 2.01 -14.98 -6.20
CA GLY A 127 1.41 -15.21 -4.89
C GLY A 127 0.45 -16.39 -4.85
N GLU A 128 0.07 -16.76 -3.63
CA GLU A 128 -0.93 -17.80 -3.37
C GLU A 128 -2.30 -17.35 -3.84
N TYR A 129 -2.89 -18.09 -4.78
CA TYR A 129 -4.17 -17.77 -5.38
C TYR A 129 -5.01 -19.01 -5.64
N GLU A 130 -6.29 -18.93 -5.34
CA GLU A 130 -7.28 -19.96 -5.63
C GLU A 130 -8.60 -19.27 -6.07
N ALA A 131 -9.01 -19.46 -7.33
CA ALA A 131 -10.17 -18.78 -7.92
C ALA A 131 -11.50 -19.05 -7.19
N SER A 132 -11.60 -20.18 -6.48
CA SER A 132 -12.80 -20.56 -5.72
C SER A 132 -12.94 -19.80 -4.39
N LYS A 133 -11.87 -19.14 -3.91
CA LYS A 133 -11.85 -18.37 -2.67
C LYS A 133 -12.14 -16.90 -2.92
N ALA A 134 -12.89 -16.28 -2.03
CA ALA A 134 -13.07 -14.82 -2.01
C ALA A 134 -11.86 -14.10 -1.39
N VAL A 135 -11.04 -14.81 -0.60
CA VAL A 135 -9.85 -14.28 0.07
C VAL A 135 -8.60 -14.94 -0.50
N ASN A 136 -7.73 -14.15 -1.10
CA ASN A 136 -6.46 -14.58 -1.68
C ASN A 136 -5.33 -13.64 -1.25
N ILE A 137 -4.09 -14.14 -1.17
CA ILE A 137 -2.90 -13.32 -0.89
C ILE A 137 -2.31 -12.78 -2.19
N GLY A 138 -2.27 -13.58 -3.26
CA GLY A 138 -1.92 -13.15 -4.61
C GLY A 138 -3.14 -12.69 -5.41
N SER A 139 -2.91 -11.93 -6.46
CA SER A 139 -3.95 -11.41 -7.37
C SER A 139 -4.16 -12.23 -8.63
N ASN A 140 -3.20 -13.12 -8.95
CA ASN A 140 -3.14 -13.91 -10.19
C ASN A 140 -3.23 -13.04 -11.46
N GLN A 141 -2.71 -11.81 -11.39
CA GLN A 141 -2.65 -10.88 -12.51
C GLN A 141 -1.38 -10.04 -12.47
N TYR A 142 -0.96 -9.51 -13.60
CA TYR A 142 0.09 -8.50 -13.65
C TYR A 142 -0.50 -7.12 -13.36
N ASP A 143 0.28 -6.29 -12.65
CA ASP A 143 -0.04 -4.88 -12.48
C ASP A 143 1.17 -4.01 -12.85
N ILE A 144 0.92 -2.84 -13.44
CA ILE A 144 1.92 -1.83 -13.76
C ILE A 144 1.66 -0.63 -12.88
N LYS A 145 2.64 -0.24 -12.07
CA LYS A 145 2.45 0.74 -10.99
C LYS A 145 3.47 1.91 -11.12
N PRO A 146 3.20 2.92 -11.97
CA PRO A 146 3.96 4.17 -11.91
C PRO A 146 3.70 4.88 -10.58
N VAL A 147 4.78 5.35 -9.98
CA VAL A 147 4.78 6.07 -8.69
C VAL A 147 5.68 7.27 -8.83
N ILE A 148 5.30 8.39 -8.26
CA ILE A 148 6.19 9.54 -8.06
C ILE A 148 6.25 9.85 -6.57
N PHE A 149 7.46 9.81 -6.02
CA PHE A 149 7.74 10.24 -4.65
C PHE A 149 8.32 11.65 -4.65
N PHE A 150 7.99 12.37 -3.61
CA PHE A 150 8.48 13.70 -3.31
C PHE A 150 9.00 13.75 -1.88
N HIS A 151 10.20 14.31 -1.67
CA HIS A 151 10.73 14.59 -0.34
C HIS A 151 11.35 15.97 -0.28
N LYS A 152 11.05 16.72 0.78
CA LYS A 152 11.68 18.01 1.08
C LYS A 152 11.87 18.21 2.57
N THR A 153 13.08 18.63 2.97
CA THR A 153 13.38 19.09 4.32
C THR A 153 13.36 20.62 4.38
N LEU A 154 12.74 21.17 5.41
CA LEU A 154 12.53 22.61 5.66
C LEU A 154 12.88 22.93 7.12
N GLY A 155 14.16 23.03 7.44
CA GLY A 155 14.63 23.15 8.84
C GLY A 155 14.28 21.89 9.63
N ASP A 156 13.52 22.04 10.71
CA ASP A 156 13.07 20.92 11.54
C ASP A 156 11.85 20.19 10.93
N PHE A 157 11.25 20.72 9.87
CA PHE A 157 10.11 20.11 9.20
C PHE A 157 10.53 19.31 7.96
N SER A 158 9.71 18.35 7.58
CA SER A 158 9.81 17.67 6.29
C SER A 158 8.43 17.42 5.68
N ILE A 159 8.42 17.28 4.37
CA ILE A 159 7.26 16.82 3.62
C ILE A 159 7.70 15.59 2.84
N ASP A 160 6.99 14.49 3.04
CA ASP A 160 7.08 13.27 2.25
C ASP A 160 5.72 13.05 1.58
N ALA A 161 5.71 12.89 0.26
CA ALA A 161 4.47 12.69 -0.48
C ALA A 161 4.66 11.64 -1.58
N ALA A 162 3.57 11.00 -1.97
CA ALA A 162 3.56 10.09 -3.12
C ALA A 162 2.25 10.20 -3.89
N ALA A 163 2.35 10.13 -5.21
CA ALA A 163 1.24 9.85 -6.11
C ALA A 163 1.54 8.52 -6.81
N LYS A 164 0.62 7.57 -6.72
CA LYS A 164 0.76 6.22 -7.27
C LYS A 164 -0.45 5.91 -8.11
N TYR A 165 -0.25 5.37 -9.30
CA TYR A 165 -1.32 4.89 -10.15
C TYR A 165 -1.08 3.41 -10.45
N PHE A 166 -2.09 2.57 -10.25
CA PHE A 166 -2.00 1.14 -10.48
C PHE A 166 -2.88 0.79 -11.69
N PHE A 167 -2.22 0.49 -12.80
CA PHE A 167 -2.88 -0.13 -13.94
C PHE A 167 -3.08 -1.59 -13.61
N ARG A 168 -4.33 -1.96 -13.35
CA ARG A 168 -4.72 -3.32 -13.01
C ARG A 168 -5.00 -4.10 -14.29
N LEU A 169 -4.27 -5.20 -14.51
CA LEU A 169 -4.55 -6.06 -15.63
C LEU A 169 -5.59 -7.13 -15.27
N LYS A 170 -6.08 -7.84 -16.25
CA LYS A 170 -7.13 -8.83 -16.06
C LYS A 170 -6.56 -10.12 -15.44
N ASN A 171 -7.29 -10.68 -14.49
CA ASN A 171 -7.10 -12.06 -14.06
C ASN A 171 -7.80 -12.98 -15.07
N GLU A 172 -7.00 -13.73 -15.83
CA GLU A 172 -7.49 -14.56 -16.94
C GLU A 172 -8.31 -15.77 -16.46
N GLU A 173 -8.14 -16.21 -15.22
CA GLU A 173 -8.86 -17.36 -14.67
C GLU A 173 -10.30 -17.01 -14.28
N THR A 174 -10.52 -15.80 -13.76
CA THR A 174 -11.83 -15.32 -13.30
C THR A 174 -12.51 -14.36 -14.27
N ASP A 175 -11.79 -13.94 -15.31
CA ASP A 175 -12.23 -12.91 -16.28
C ASP A 175 -12.61 -11.58 -15.63
N VAL A 176 -11.97 -11.29 -14.47
CA VAL A 176 -12.14 -10.04 -13.72
C VAL A 176 -10.92 -9.14 -13.94
N ARG A 177 -11.15 -7.88 -14.29
CA ARG A 177 -10.18 -6.82 -14.25
C ARG A 177 -10.58 -5.87 -13.13
N PRO A 178 -9.83 -5.76 -12.03
CA PRO A 178 -10.08 -4.75 -11.00
C PRO A 178 -10.00 -3.34 -11.58
N GLY A 179 -10.73 -2.41 -11.01
CA GLY A 179 -10.59 -0.99 -11.40
C GLY A 179 -9.18 -0.48 -11.12
N ASP A 180 -8.67 0.36 -12.03
CA ASP A 180 -7.40 1.06 -11.82
C ASP A 180 -7.49 1.92 -10.55
N GLU A 181 -6.38 2.07 -9.83
CA GLU A 181 -6.35 2.76 -8.53
C GLU A 181 -5.39 3.96 -8.56
N LEU A 182 -5.82 5.07 -7.99
CA LEU A 182 -5.00 6.25 -7.71
C LEU A 182 -4.82 6.39 -6.20
N TYR A 183 -3.58 6.51 -5.75
CA TYR A 183 -3.24 6.83 -4.37
C TYR A 183 -2.56 8.19 -4.29
N LEU A 184 -3.04 9.06 -3.41
CA LEU A 184 -2.41 10.31 -3.05
C LEU A 184 -2.06 10.27 -1.55
N GLN A 185 -0.80 10.45 -1.22
CA GLN A 185 -0.30 10.28 0.13
C GLN A 185 0.56 11.47 0.53
N CYS A 186 0.42 11.92 1.78
CA CYS A 186 1.21 13.01 2.33
C CYS A 186 1.49 12.78 3.82
N LEU A 187 2.74 13.04 4.21
CA LEU A 187 3.23 12.95 5.57
C LEU A 187 4.03 14.22 5.88
N LEU A 188 3.61 14.94 6.92
CA LEU A 188 4.32 16.13 7.41
C LEU A 188 5.13 15.74 8.63
N GLY A 189 6.44 15.91 8.59
CA GLY A 189 7.34 15.53 9.66
C GLY A 189 7.84 16.72 10.47
N TYR A 190 8.00 16.53 11.78
CA TYR A 190 8.68 17.44 12.68
C TYR A 190 9.75 16.70 13.47
N ASN A 191 11.01 17.18 13.40
CA ASN A 191 12.12 16.64 14.17
C ASN A 191 12.05 17.17 15.60
N LEU A 192 11.65 16.33 16.55
CA LEU A 192 11.72 16.66 17.98
C LEU A 192 13.16 16.61 18.50
N THR A 193 13.94 15.70 17.96
CA THR A 193 15.38 15.56 18.19
C THR A 193 16.06 15.06 16.92
N ASP A 194 17.39 14.98 16.91
CA ASP A 194 18.15 14.40 15.79
C ASP A 194 17.80 12.92 15.52
N GLN A 195 17.20 12.25 16.49
CA GLN A 195 16.91 10.81 16.41
C GLN A 195 15.42 10.50 16.32
N PHE A 196 14.56 11.45 16.70
CA PHE A 196 13.13 11.24 16.77
C PHE A 196 12.36 12.28 15.95
N LYS A 197 11.53 11.77 15.04
CA LYS A 197 10.61 12.57 14.22
C LYS A 197 9.22 11.99 14.33
N LEU A 198 8.22 12.84 14.27
CA LEU A 198 6.82 12.43 14.19
C LEU A 198 6.05 13.38 13.27
N GLY A 199 4.86 12.94 12.86
CA GLY A 199 3.99 13.82 12.09
C GLY A 199 2.70 13.18 11.64
N PRO A 200 1.68 14.00 11.31
CA PRO A 200 0.43 13.53 10.75
C PRO A 200 0.63 13.02 9.32
N SER A 201 -0.10 11.97 8.98
CA SER A 201 -0.15 11.40 7.65
C SER A 201 -1.59 11.24 7.16
N ILE A 202 -1.76 11.33 5.85
CA ILE A 202 -3.03 11.15 5.14
C ILE A 202 -2.79 10.31 3.89
N ASN A 203 -3.67 9.35 3.66
CA ASN A 203 -3.69 8.51 2.46
C ASN A 203 -5.09 8.58 1.85
N TRP A 204 -5.15 8.85 0.57
CA TRP A 204 -6.40 8.83 -0.19
C TRP A 204 -6.28 7.89 -1.37
N MET A 205 -7.14 6.88 -1.43
CA MET A 205 -7.23 5.92 -2.51
C MET A 205 -8.58 6.08 -3.22
N ILE A 206 -8.54 6.11 -4.53
CA ILE A 206 -9.72 6.12 -5.40
C ILE A 206 -9.51 5.06 -6.47
N SER A 207 -10.50 4.21 -6.70
CA SER A 207 -10.48 3.27 -7.83
C SER A 207 -11.53 3.62 -8.87
N ARG A 208 -11.38 3.03 -10.06
CA ARG A 208 -12.45 2.96 -11.07
C ARG A 208 -13.35 1.76 -10.79
N ASP A 209 -14.46 1.68 -11.53
CA ASP A 209 -15.27 0.47 -11.59
C ASP A 209 -14.44 -0.69 -12.17
N LYS A 210 -14.67 -1.90 -11.65
CA LYS A 210 -14.10 -3.13 -12.19
C LYS A 210 -14.83 -3.58 -13.46
N GLU A 211 -14.17 -4.42 -14.24
CA GLU A 211 -14.79 -5.13 -15.36
C GLU A 211 -14.88 -6.61 -15.03
N GLN A 212 -15.96 -7.25 -15.45
CA GLN A 212 -16.15 -8.70 -15.37
C GLN A 212 -16.72 -9.22 -16.70
N ASN A 213 -16.08 -10.24 -17.26
CA ASN A 213 -16.42 -10.79 -18.58
C ASN A 213 -16.49 -9.67 -19.67
N GLY A 214 -15.57 -8.70 -19.62
CA GLY A 214 -15.49 -7.57 -20.54
C GLY A 214 -16.59 -6.52 -20.38
N THR A 215 -17.38 -6.58 -19.30
CA THR A 215 -18.44 -5.60 -19.00
C THR A 215 -18.14 -4.87 -17.71
N THR A 216 -18.25 -3.55 -17.73
CA THR A 216 -18.12 -2.74 -16.52
C THR A 216 -19.21 -3.07 -15.51
N VAL A 217 -18.83 -3.26 -14.27
CA VAL A 217 -19.75 -3.45 -13.14
C VAL A 217 -19.97 -2.09 -12.49
N ASP A 218 -21.06 -1.43 -12.84
CA ASP A 218 -21.42 -0.11 -12.34
C ASP A 218 -21.45 -0.07 -10.80
N HIS A 219 -21.05 1.04 -10.22
CA HIS A 219 -21.02 1.27 -8.77
C HIS A 219 -20.10 0.33 -7.98
N SER A 220 -19.07 -0.21 -8.62
CA SER A 220 -18.05 -1.04 -7.98
C SER A 220 -16.74 -0.28 -7.65
N ALA A 221 -16.68 0.98 -8.03
CA ALA A 221 -15.57 1.87 -7.66
C ALA A 221 -15.44 1.98 -6.14
N ARG A 222 -14.20 2.13 -5.69
CA ARG A 222 -13.88 2.21 -4.25
C ARG A 222 -13.20 3.53 -3.94
N GLU A 223 -13.45 4.03 -2.75
CA GLU A 223 -12.74 5.17 -2.21
C GLU A 223 -12.41 4.91 -0.74
N THR A 224 -11.21 5.33 -0.30
CA THR A 224 -10.80 5.27 1.10
C THR A 224 -9.92 6.46 1.43
N LEU A 225 -10.30 7.22 2.45
CA LEU A 225 -9.50 8.29 3.03
C LEU A 225 -9.08 7.86 4.43
N SER A 226 -7.76 7.70 4.64
CA SER A 226 -7.20 7.33 5.93
C SER A 226 -6.38 8.48 6.49
N ALA A 227 -6.46 8.72 7.78
CA ALA A 227 -5.69 9.73 8.49
C ALA A 227 -5.07 9.14 9.76
N GLY A 228 -3.90 9.66 10.14
CA GLY A 228 -3.18 9.19 11.32
C GLY A 228 -1.84 9.86 11.51
N ALA A 229 -0.86 9.09 12.00
CA ALA A 229 0.46 9.63 12.32
C ALA A 229 1.56 8.59 12.16
N ASP A 230 2.76 9.09 11.88
CA ASP A 230 4.00 8.33 11.82
C ASP A 230 4.94 8.77 12.92
N PHE A 231 5.69 7.80 13.47
CA PHE A 231 6.71 7.97 14.49
C PHE A 231 8.00 7.33 13.99
N TYR A 232 9.05 8.11 13.81
CA TYR A 232 10.33 7.66 13.28
C TYR A 232 11.43 7.76 14.33
N PHE A 233 12.21 6.68 14.46
CA PHE A 233 13.39 6.62 15.31
C PHE A 233 14.60 6.21 14.49
N ARG A 234 15.71 6.95 14.67
CA ARG A 234 16.98 6.65 14.03
C ARG A 234 18.00 6.18 15.07
N PHE A 235 18.45 4.95 14.88
CA PHE A 235 19.59 4.40 15.59
C PHE A 235 20.85 4.48 14.70
N SER A 236 22.02 4.10 15.23
CA SER A 236 23.28 4.17 14.47
C SER A 236 23.29 3.29 13.21
N TRP A 237 22.64 2.14 13.25
CA TRP A 237 22.64 1.11 12.21
C TRP A 237 21.25 0.76 11.64
N LEU A 238 20.22 1.25 12.25
CA LEU A 238 18.83 0.94 11.94
C LEU A 238 17.97 2.19 12.06
N SER A 239 16.98 2.34 11.19
CA SER A 239 15.85 3.23 11.46
C SER A 239 14.55 2.44 11.51
N VAL A 240 13.63 2.93 12.33
CA VAL A 240 12.31 2.32 12.55
C VAL A 240 11.25 3.40 12.37
N THR A 241 10.19 3.08 11.63
CA THR A 241 8.99 3.92 11.55
C THR A 241 7.80 3.10 11.99
N PHE A 242 7.03 3.65 12.91
CA PHE A 242 5.72 3.14 13.26
C PHE A 242 4.67 4.06 12.66
N THR A 243 3.72 3.50 11.93
CA THR A 243 2.59 4.21 11.30
C THR A 243 1.28 3.68 11.87
N TYR A 244 0.38 4.58 12.22
CA TYR A 244 -1.00 4.28 12.52
C TYR A 244 -1.91 5.12 11.64
N LEU A 245 -2.88 4.47 10.99
CA LEU A 245 -3.94 5.13 10.21
C LEU A 245 -5.30 4.56 10.59
N TYR A 246 -6.32 5.41 10.52
CA TYR A 246 -7.71 5.03 10.60
C TYR A 246 -8.43 5.50 9.34
N ASP A 247 -9.30 4.66 8.78
CA ASP A 247 -10.10 4.99 7.61
C ASP A 247 -11.26 5.90 8.03
N VAL A 248 -11.06 7.20 7.88
CA VAL A 248 -12.05 8.22 8.29
C VAL A 248 -13.24 8.30 7.33
N TYR A 249 -13.04 7.80 6.10
CA TYR A 249 -14.08 7.67 5.08
C TYR A 249 -13.76 6.48 4.18
N SER A 250 -14.79 5.75 3.76
CA SER A 250 -14.66 4.70 2.74
C SER A 250 -15.97 4.51 1.96
N GLU A 251 -15.85 4.08 0.71
CA GLU A 251 -16.93 3.61 -0.16
C GLU A 251 -16.58 2.24 -0.73
N ASN A 252 -17.54 1.32 -0.74
CA ASN A 252 -17.37 -0.07 -1.21
C ASN A 252 -16.13 -0.76 -0.64
N SER A 253 -15.76 -0.43 0.59
CA SER A 253 -14.51 -0.86 1.23
C SER A 253 -14.72 -1.17 2.70
N PRO A 254 -13.88 -2.00 3.32
CA PRO A 254 -13.77 -2.06 4.76
C PRO A 254 -13.38 -0.70 5.33
N GLN A 255 -13.79 -0.42 6.57
CA GLN A 255 -13.41 0.76 7.32
C GLN A 255 -12.76 0.32 8.63
N GLY A 256 -11.47 0.60 8.79
CA GLY A 256 -10.70 -0.03 9.85
C GLY A 256 -9.45 0.72 10.28
N HIS A 257 -8.63 -0.02 11.03
CA HIS A 257 -7.39 0.44 11.62
C HIS A 257 -6.20 -0.22 10.94
N PHE A 258 -5.22 0.58 10.56
CA PHE A 258 -3.97 0.12 9.97
C PHE A 258 -2.79 0.46 10.88
N PHE A 259 -1.94 -0.51 11.13
CA PHE A 259 -0.68 -0.38 11.84
C PHE A 259 0.44 -0.90 10.96
N GLN A 260 1.57 -0.20 10.93
CA GLN A 260 2.76 -0.66 10.21
C GLN A 260 4.02 -0.37 11.02
N LEU A 261 4.92 -1.34 11.06
CA LEU A 261 6.28 -1.19 11.53
C LEU A 261 7.22 -1.37 10.33
N LYS A 262 7.89 -0.29 9.93
CA LYS A 262 8.94 -0.32 8.91
C LYS A 262 10.30 -0.31 9.57
N THR A 263 11.19 -1.18 9.14
CA THR A 263 12.60 -1.12 9.52
C THR A 263 13.48 -0.89 8.28
N VAL A 264 14.57 -0.17 8.44
CA VAL A 264 15.53 0.08 7.35
C VAL A 264 16.94 -0.18 7.86
N TYR A 265 17.59 -1.15 7.26
CA TYR A 265 18.99 -1.50 7.50
C TYR A 265 19.81 -1.21 6.24
N ARG A 266 21.02 -0.64 6.41
CA ARG A 266 21.98 -0.39 5.34
C ARG A 266 23.19 -1.29 5.50
N PHE A 267 23.56 -2.00 4.42
CA PHE A 267 24.81 -2.79 4.33
C PHE A 267 26.03 -1.91 4.05
#